data_8766d49604d13177925b7b9db44480a1
#
_entry.id   8766d49604d13177925b7b9db44480a1
#
_cell.length_a   1.000
_cell.length_b   1.000
_cell.length_c   1.000
_cell.angle_alpha   90.00
_cell.angle_beta   90.00
_cell.angle_gamma   90.00
#
_symmetry.space_group_name_H-M   'P 1'
#
loop_
_entity.id
_entity.type
_entity.pdbx_description
1 polymer ?
#
loop_
_entity_poly.entity_id
_entity_poly.type
_entity_poly.pdbx_seq_one_letter_code
_entity_poly.pdbx_strand_id
1 'polypeptide(L)'
;LAINKDTWRKLPKPVQDIMLEVGKEFTTVQTQMALDKGKRSVETMKAAGANVRPLSDEEKVKWANALTDIPNERTAEINKAGQPGKAIAEYIKALKEAGVKMPRDWKVN
;
A
#
# COMPACT_ATOMS: atom_id res chain seq x y z
N LEU A 1 -11.31 -4.43 4.11
CA LEU A 1 -12.47 -5.35 4.09
C LEU A 1 -13.36 -4.99 2.91
N ALA A 2 -13.93 -5.99 2.25
CA ALA A 2 -14.87 -5.82 1.15
C ALA A 2 -16.12 -6.65 1.39
N ILE A 3 -17.26 -6.16 0.90
CA ILE A 3 -18.53 -6.86 0.92
C ILE A 3 -19.16 -6.82 -0.48
N ASN A 4 -19.86 -7.89 -0.87
CA ASN A 4 -20.60 -7.90 -2.11
C ASN A 4 -21.69 -6.82 -2.09
N LYS A 5 -21.84 -6.07 -3.20
CA LYS A 5 -22.74 -4.92 -3.31
C LYS A 5 -24.22 -5.29 -3.12
N ASP A 6 -24.64 -6.46 -3.62
CA ASP A 6 -26.03 -6.89 -3.49
C ASP A 6 -26.33 -7.39 -2.08
N THR A 7 -25.36 -8.01 -1.41
CA THR A 7 -25.45 -8.34 0.01
C THR A 7 -25.58 -7.08 0.84
N TRP A 8 -24.73 -6.06 0.58
CA TRP A 8 -24.78 -4.78 1.26
C TRP A 8 -26.15 -4.11 1.14
N ARG A 9 -26.72 -4.07 -0.05
CA ARG A 9 -28.03 -3.45 -0.30
C ARG A 9 -29.19 -4.13 0.44
N LYS A 10 -29.07 -5.42 0.76
CA LYS A 10 -30.09 -6.19 1.50
C LYS A 10 -30.00 -6.01 3.02
N LEU A 11 -28.88 -5.45 3.53
CA LEU A 11 -28.74 -5.21 4.96
C LEU A 11 -29.60 -4.05 5.42
N PRO A 12 -30.25 -4.14 6.60
CA PRO A 12 -30.93 -3.02 7.22
C PRO A 12 -29.97 -1.84 7.47
N LYS A 13 -30.46 -0.63 7.32
CA LYS A 13 -29.62 0.58 7.48
C LYS A 13 -28.85 0.64 8.81
N PRO A 14 -29.42 0.30 9.98
CA PRO A 14 -28.67 0.28 11.22
C PRO A 14 -27.48 -0.69 11.21
N VAL A 15 -27.62 -1.83 10.54
CA VAL A 15 -26.54 -2.82 10.39
C VAL A 15 -25.43 -2.26 9.50
N GLN A 16 -25.78 -1.59 8.39
CA GLN A 16 -24.80 -0.92 7.53
C GLN A 16 -24.00 0.14 8.30
N ASP A 17 -24.67 0.94 9.13
CA ASP A 17 -24.03 1.99 9.92
C ASP A 17 -23.04 1.44 10.95
N ILE A 18 -23.44 0.39 11.69
CA ILE A 18 -22.55 -0.31 12.61
C ILE A 18 -21.33 -0.90 11.86
N MET A 19 -21.55 -1.53 10.71
CA MET A 19 -20.45 -2.10 9.92
C MET A 19 -19.47 -1.04 9.43
N LEU A 20 -19.95 0.16 9.06
CA LEU A 20 -19.09 1.27 8.66
C LEU A 20 -18.28 1.83 9.84
N GLU A 21 -18.91 1.93 11.03
CA GLU A 21 -18.24 2.39 12.26
C GLU A 21 -17.15 1.41 12.67
N VAL A 22 -17.47 0.12 12.78
CA VAL A 22 -16.51 -0.94 13.10
C VAL A 22 -15.38 -1.01 12.05
N GLY A 23 -15.71 -0.80 10.76
CA GLY A 23 -14.71 -0.76 9.70
C GLY A 23 -13.69 0.38 9.85
N LYS A 24 -14.13 1.54 10.31
CA LYS A 24 -13.23 2.67 10.62
C LYS A 24 -12.33 2.37 11.81
N GLU A 25 -12.91 1.88 12.90
CA GLU A 25 -12.15 1.47 14.10
C GLU A 25 -11.14 0.38 13.75
N PHE A 26 -11.57 -0.64 13.02
CA PHE A 26 -10.71 -1.74 12.57
C PHE A 26 -9.49 -1.24 11.77
N THR A 27 -9.65 -0.21 10.93
CA THR A 27 -8.55 0.35 10.15
C THR A 27 -7.44 0.86 11.07
N THR A 28 -7.78 1.57 12.13
CA THR A 28 -6.81 2.11 13.10
C THR A 28 -6.14 0.98 13.88
N VAL A 29 -6.92 0.05 14.42
CA VAL A 29 -6.42 -1.09 15.18
C VAL A 29 -5.52 -1.98 14.34
N GLN A 30 -5.96 -2.32 13.12
CA GLN A 30 -5.19 -3.16 12.19
C GLN A 30 -3.87 -2.51 11.80
N THR A 31 -3.85 -1.20 11.57
CA THR A 31 -2.61 -0.48 11.25
C THR A 31 -1.62 -0.57 12.40
N GLN A 32 -2.06 -0.32 13.65
CA GLN A 32 -1.19 -0.42 14.81
C GLN A 32 -0.66 -1.85 15.01
N MET A 33 -1.53 -2.86 14.89
CA MET A 33 -1.13 -4.26 14.98
C MET A 33 -0.09 -4.64 13.92
N ALA A 34 -0.23 -4.16 12.69
CA ALA A 34 0.72 -4.43 11.61
C ALA A 34 2.09 -3.79 11.90
N LEU A 35 2.12 -2.55 12.39
CA LEU A 35 3.35 -1.86 12.79
C LEU A 35 4.07 -2.59 13.94
N ASP A 36 3.33 -2.99 14.97
CA ASP A 36 3.89 -3.68 16.13
C ASP A 36 4.39 -5.08 15.75
N LYS A 37 3.67 -5.79 14.89
CA LYS A 37 4.12 -7.07 14.35
C LYS A 37 5.41 -6.91 13.54
N GLY A 38 5.50 -5.87 12.71
CA GLY A 38 6.71 -5.56 11.93
C GLY A 38 7.92 -5.36 12.85
N LYS A 39 7.80 -4.54 13.89
CA LYS A 39 8.86 -4.31 14.87
C LYS A 39 9.29 -5.60 15.54
N ARG A 40 8.35 -6.37 16.10
CA ARG A 40 8.62 -7.65 16.77
C ARG A 40 9.29 -8.67 15.84
N SER A 41 8.88 -8.72 14.57
CA SER A 41 9.50 -9.61 13.58
C SER A 41 10.98 -9.29 13.37
N VAL A 42 11.34 -8.01 13.27
CA VAL A 42 12.75 -7.57 13.15
C VAL A 42 13.56 -7.96 14.39
N GLU A 43 13.00 -7.75 15.58
CA GLU A 43 13.64 -8.13 16.84
C GLU A 43 13.88 -9.65 16.91
N THR A 44 12.87 -10.43 16.54
CA THR A 44 12.98 -11.91 16.50
C THR A 44 14.06 -12.36 15.51
N MET A 45 14.14 -11.75 14.32
CA MET A 45 15.17 -12.06 13.33
C MET A 45 16.58 -11.74 13.86
N LYS A 46 16.74 -10.58 14.51
CA LYS A 46 18.03 -10.21 15.12
C LYS A 46 18.43 -11.16 16.25
N ALA A 47 17.48 -11.54 17.11
CA ALA A 47 17.72 -12.51 18.19
C ALA A 47 18.12 -13.89 17.66
N ALA A 48 17.62 -14.26 16.48
CA ALA A 48 18.01 -15.50 15.79
C ALA A 48 19.35 -15.38 14.99
N GLY A 49 20.09 -14.27 15.15
CA GLY A 49 21.41 -14.05 14.52
C GLY A 49 21.35 -13.45 13.11
N ALA A 50 20.20 -13.01 12.65
CA ALA A 50 20.11 -12.33 11.35
C ALA A 50 20.75 -10.94 11.41
N ASN A 51 21.56 -10.60 10.41
CA ASN A 51 22.12 -9.26 10.25
C ASN A 51 21.08 -8.36 9.54
N VAL A 52 20.25 -7.69 10.33
CA VAL A 52 19.25 -6.76 9.83
C VAL A 52 19.78 -5.34 9.91
N ARG A 53 20.06 -4.75 8.77
CA ARG A 53 20.53 -3.36 8.63
C ARG A 53 19.61 -2.53 7.74
N PRO A 54 19.47 -1.23 7.97
CA PRO A 54 18.80 -0.36 7.03
C PRO A 54 19.66 -0.19 5.77
N LEU A 55 19.03 -0.07 4.61
CA LEU A 55 19.70 0.42 3.40
C LEU A 55 19.98 1.90 3.51
N SER A 56 21.18 2.35 3.07
CA SER A 56 21.47 3.76 2.91
C SER A 56 20.59 4.39 1.82
N ASP A 57 20.45 5.70 1.82
CA ASP A 57 19.65 6.37 0.79
C ASP A 57 20.27 6.21 -0.59
N GLU A 58 21.60 6.17 -0.69
CA GLU A 58 22.33 5.89 -1.94
C GLU A 58 22.05 4.47 -2.45
N GLU A 59 22.04 3.46 -1.56
CA GLU A 59 21.69 2.07 -1.93
C GLU A 59 20.24 1.98 -2.42
N LYS A 60 19.30 2.69 -1.74
CA LYS A 60 17.89 2.76 -2.15
C LYS A 60 17.74 3.37 -3.55
N VAL A 61 18.46 4.47 -3.82
CA VAL A 61 18.44 5.13 -5.14
C VAL A 61 19.01 4.20 -6.21
N LYS A 62 20.16 3.56 -5.96
CA LYS A 62 20.75 2.59 -6.89
C LYS A 62 19.78 1.44 -7.19
N TRP A 63 19.18 0.88 -6.15
CA TRP A 63 18.22 -0.22 -6.31
C TRP A 63 16.98 0.23 -7.09
N ALA A 64 16.38 1.36 -6.73
CA ALA A 64 15.20 1.87 -7.42
C ALA A 64 15.45 2.17 -8.91
N ASN A 65 16.65 2.67 -9.26
CA ASN A 65 17.03 2.95 -10.64
C ASN A 65 17.39 1.69 -11.45
N ALA A 66 17.77 0.60 -10.78
CA ALA A 66 18.00 -0.70 -11.43
C ALA A 66 16.70 -1.45 -11.77
N LEU A 67 15.57 -1.06 -11.19
CA LEU A 67 14.26 -1.63 -11.52
C LEU A 67 13.78 -1.16 -12.89
N THR A 68 13.00 -1.99 -13.57
CA THR A 68 12.29 -1.61 -14.80
C THR A 68 11.30 -0.48 -14.54
N ASP A 69 10.62 0.01 -15.55
CA ASP A 69 9.61 1.05 -15.41
C ASP A 69 8.26 0.47 -14.94
N ILE A 70 8.27 -0.08 -13.73
CA ILE A 70 7.14 -0.80 -13.12
C ILE A 70 5.82 -0.02 -13.22
N PRO A 71 5.74 1.29 -12.92
CA PRO A 71 4.48 2.02 -13.00
C PRO A 71 3.88 2.05 -14.40
N ASN A 72 4.70 2.29 -15.44
CA ASN A 72 4.21 2.33 -16.82
C ASN A 72 3.89 0.91 -17.33
N GLU A 73 4.68 -0.10 -17.00
CA GLU A 73 4.38 -1.50 -17.30
C GLU A 73 3.02 -1.92 -16.71
N ARG A 74 2.78 -1.62 -15.43
CA ARG A 74 1.51 -1.92 -14.76
C ARG A 74 0.35 -1.11 -15.31
N THR A 75 0.56 0.16 -15.66
CA THR A 75 -0.44 0.99 -16.33
C THR A 75 -0.88 0.35 -17.65
N ALA A 76 0.08 -0.11 -18.45
CA ALA A 76 -0.20 -0.78 -19.72
C ALA A 76 -0.99 -2.10 -19.52
N GLU A 77 -0.60 -2.93 -18.55
CA GLU A 77 -1.31 -4.18 -18.23
C GLU A 77 -2.76 -3.92 -17.78
N ILE A 78 -2.97 -2.94 -16.90
CA ILE A 78 -4.30 -2.57 -16.39
C ILE A 78 -5.19 -2.04 -17.52
N ASN A 79 -4.65 -1.18 -18.39
CA ASN A 79 -5.36 -0.66 -19.57
C ASN A 79 -5.73 -1.80 -20.54
N LYS A 80 -4.81 -2.75 -20.78
CA LYS A 80 -5.06 -3.93 -21.61
C LYS A 80 -6.20 -4.81 -21.04
N ALA A 81 -6.33 -4.85 -19.72
CA ALA A 81 -7.42 -5.55 -19.04
C ALA A 81 -8.76 -4.76 -19.01
N GLY A 82 -8.83 -3.61 -19.69
CA GLY A 82 -10.03 -2.75 -19.70
C GLY A 82 -10.29 -2.00 -18.39
N GLN A 83 -9.26 -1.87 -17.55
CA GLN A 83 -9.35 -1.17 -16.26
C GLN A 83 -8.67 0.21 -16.34
N PRO A 84 -9.02 1.17 -15.46
CA PRO A 84 -8.47 2.53 -15.53
C PRO A 84 -7.02 2.60 -15.02
N GLY A 85 -6.04 2.38 -15.89
CA GLY A 85 -4.61 2.43 -15.57
C GLY A 85 -4.13 3.77 -15.01
N LYS A 86 -4.84 4.89 -15.29
CA LYS A 86 -4.56 6.20 -14.69
C LYS A 86 -4.54 6.21 -13.15
N ALA A 87 -5.13 5.21 -12.50
CA ALA A 87 -5.11 5.08 -11.05
C ALA A 87 -3.67 4.99 -10.48
N ILE A 88 -2.71 4.46 -11.25
CA ILE A 88 -1.30 4.41 -10.82
C ILE A 88 -0.68 5.82 -10.82
N ALA A 89 -0.96 6.62 -11.85
CA ALA A 89 -0.49 8.01 -11.92
C ALA A 89 -1.06 8.85 -10.78
N GLU A 90 -2.36 8.74 -10.54
CA GLU A 90 -3.04 9.43 -9.43
C GLU A 90 -2.47 9.00 -8.06
N TYR A 91 -2.18 7.71 -7.87
CA TYR A 91 -1.56 7.22 -6.64
C TYR A 91 -0.17 7.81 -6.41
N ILE A 92 0.70 7.80 -7.44
CA ILE A 92 2.05 8.38 -7.34
C ILE A 92 1.98 9.88 -7.06
N LYS A 93 1.03 10.59 -7.71
CA LYS A 93 0.78 12.01 -7.45
C LYS A 93 0.37 12.24 -5.99
N ALA A 94 -0.57 11.47 -5.47
CA ALA A 94 -1.00 11.57 -4.09
C ALA A 94 0.13 11.31 -3.08
N LEU A 95 1.03 10.35 -3.36
CA LEU A 95 2.22 10.11 -2.54
C LEU A 95 3.16 11.32 -2.51
N LYS A 96 3.38 11.98 -3.66
CA LYS A 96 4.21 13.20 -3.75
C LYS A 96 3.58 14.36 -2.97
N GLU A 97 2.27 14.55 -3.12
CA GLU A 97 1.50 15.58 -2.40
C GLU A 97 1.51 15.35 -0.88
N ALA A 98 1.51 14.09 -0.45
CA ALA A 98 1.67 13.70 0.95
C ALA A 98 3.12 13.82 1.47
N GLY A 99 4.06 14.32 0.66
CA GLY A 99 5.46 14.51 1.06
C GLY A 99 6.29 13.24 1.15
N VAL A 100 5.84 12.13 0.57
CA VAL A 100 6.58 10.88 0.55
C VAL A 100 7.81 11.02 -0.35
N LYS A 101 9.01 10.90 0.24
CA LYS A 101 10.28 10.89 -0.52
C LYS A 101 10.48 9.52 -1.16
N MET A 102 10.36 9.47 -2.48
CA MET A 102 10.63 8.27 -3.25
C MET A 102 12.09 8.27 -3.73
N PRO A 103 12.81 7.14 -3.69
CA PRO A 103 14.21 7.07 -4.13
C PRO A 103 14.38 7.20 -5.65
N ARG A 104 13.30 7.08 -6.43
CA ARG A 104 13.25 7.35 -7.88
C ARG A 104 12.04 8.21 -8.21
N ASP A 105 12.23 9.22 -9.05
CA ASP A 105 11.13 10.03 -9.57
C ASP A 105 10.42 9.27 -10.72
N TRP A 106 9.38 8.55 -10.34
CA TRP A 106 8.56 7.80 -11.29
C TRP A 106 7.70 8.76 -12.11
N LYS A 107 7.87 8.71 -13.43
CA LYS A 107 7.04 9.43 -14.40
C LYS A 107 6.05 8.44 -15.00
N VAL A 108 4.76 8.68 -14.81
CA VAL A 108 3.68 7.84 -15.37
C VAL A 108 2.97 8.65 -16.45
N ASN A 109 2.91 8.08 -17.66
CA ASN A 109 2.29 8.66 -18.85
C ASN A 109 0.81 8.27 -18.95
#